data_5cf315d56eaf5621cdc201a7293b21aa
#
_entry.id   5cf315d56eaf5621cdc201a7293b21aa
#
_cell.length_a   1.000
_cell.length_b   1.000
_cell.length_c   1.000
_cell.angle_alpha   90.00
_cell.angle_beta   90.00
_cell.angle_gamma   90.00
#
_symmetry.space_group_name_H-M   'P 1'
#
loop_
_entity.id
_entity.type
_entity.pdbx_description
1 polymer ?
#
loop_
_entity_poly.entity_id
_entity_poly.type
_entity_poly.pdbx_seq_one_letter_code
_entity_poly.pdbx_strand_id
1 'polypeptide(L)'
;MTKEDILRLRVTAEQTRVQFKERVTRDNKYDVSCEMVAQSNSRGGMIVVGIDDKTGRINPLSFVEVQETTNLLGSLASEGVVPQILLDIENVQMEGGIIVVATVKQGKNKPYRHSKGIVWVKQGADKRKVFDNAELIAMLMENGQMHPDSMPVNGTSIKDLDENTLRYYLLNRFRSDFERQQLPI
;
A
#
# COMPACT_ATOMS: atom_id res chain seq x y z
N MET A 1 -17.38 -4.35 -11.73
CA MET A 1 -16.69 -3.90 -12.98
C MET A 1 -17.35 -4.58 -14.18
N THR A 2 -17.49 -3.88 -15.32
CA THR A 2 -18.13 -4.42 -16.53
C THR A 2 -17.10 -4.81 -17.60
N LYS A 3 -17.56 -5.51 -18.65
CA LYS A 3 -16.73 -5.82 -19.82
C LYS A 3 -16.21 -4.55 -20.51
N GLU A 4 -17.05 -3.54 -20.61
CA GLU A 4 -16.73 -2.24 -21.19
C GLU A 4 -15.64 -1.52 -20.39
N ASP A 5 -15.68 -1.64 -19.06
CA ASP A 5 -14.63 -1.05 -18.17
C ASP A 5 -13.28 -1.70 -18.43
N ILE A 6 -13.22 -3.02 -18.56
CA ILE A 6 -11.98 -3.75 -18.90
C ILE A 6 -11.42 -3.30 -20.25
N LEU A 7 -12.28 -3.18 -21.26
CA LEU A 7 -11.85 -2.73 -22.58
C LEU A 7 -11.33 -1.29 -22.57
N ARG A 8 -11.94 -0.41 -21.79
CA ARG A 8 -11.46 0.97 -21.58
C ARG A 8 -10.12 0.97 -20.85
N LEU A 9 -9.99 0.27 -19.73
CA LEU A 9 -8.73 0.17 -18.98
C LEU A 9 -7.55 -0.26 -19.87
N ARG A 10 -7.80 -1.20 -20.80
CA ARG A 10 -6.78 -1.64 -21.74
C ARG A 10 -6.30 -0.54 -22.69
N VAL A 11 -7.22 0.33 -23.13
CA VAL A 11 -6.94 1.36 -24.15
C VAL A 11 -6.44 2.65 -23.50
N THR A 12 -7.05 3.07 -22.40
CA THR A 12 -6.74 4.36 -21.76
C THR A 12 -5.51 4.28 -20.87
N ALA A 13 -5.09 3.01 -20.56
CA ALA A 13 -3.92 2.74 -19.73
C ALA A 13 -3.69 3.84 -18.68
N GLU A 14 -4.59 3.94 -17.70
CA GLU A 14 -4.23 4.60 -16.44
C GLU A 14 -3.17 3.73 -15.76
N GLN A 15 -2.04 3.59 -16.46
CA GLN A 15 -0.94 2.65 -16.25
C GLN A 15 -0.32 2.75 -14.86
N THR A 16 -0.53 3.84 -14.18
CA THR A 16 0.04 4.04 -12.85
C THR A 16 -0.64 3.23 -11.75
N ARG A 17 -1.89 2.79 -11.96
CA ARG A 17 -2.70 2.12 -10.94
C ARG A 17 -3.21 0.73 -11.35
N VAL A 18 -3.04 0.35 -12.61
CA VAL A 18 -3.50 -0.94 -13.14
C VAL A 18 -2.30 -1.76 -13.57
N GLN A 19 -2.21 -2.99 -13.06
CA GLN A 19 -1.20 -3.96 -13.47
C GLN A 19 -1.90 -5.11 -14.19
N PHE A 20 -1.55 -5.32 -15.44
CA PHE A 20 -2.03 -6.47 -16.20
C PHE A 20 -1.12 -7.67 -15.96
N LYS A 21 -1.72 -8.85 -15.91
CA LYS A 21 -1.04 -10.15 -15.88
C LYS A 21 -1.83 -11.14 -16.73
N GLU A 22 -1.15 -11.85 -17.60
CA GLU A 22 -1.81 -12.91 -18.34
C GLU A 22 -2.27 -14.04 -17.40
N ARG A 23 -1.38 -14.45 -16.51
CA ARG A 23 -1.64 -15.45 -15.46
C ARG A 23 -0.89 -15.09 -14.17
N VAL A 24 -1.44 -15.50 -13.04
CA VAL A 24 -0.74 -15.48 -11.75
C VAL A 24 -0.38 -16.91 -11.41
N THR A 25 0.93 -17.17 -11.26
CA THR A 25 1.49 -18.50 -11.06
C THR A 25 2.49 -18.48 -9.90
N ARG A 26 2.99 -19.67 -9.52
CA ARG A 26 4.04 -19.78 -8.51
C ARG A 26 5.33 -19.06 -8.92
N ASP A 27 5.61 -18.95 -10.22
CA ASP A 27 6.86 -18.37 -10.72
C ASP A 27 6.84 -16.82 -10.61
N ASN A 28 5.68 -16.19 -10.80
CA ASN A 28 5.55 -14.74 -10.72
C ASN A 28 4.91 -14.22 -9.41
N LYS A 29 4.60 -15.11 -8.46
CA LYS A 29 3.96 -14.77 -7.17
C LYS A 29 4.70 -13.68 -6.39
N TYR A 30 6.04 -13.72 -6.44
CA TYR A 30 6.87 -12.70 -5.78
C TYR A 30 6.64 -11.32 -6.40
N ASP A 31 6.64 -11.23 -7.72
CA ASP A 31 6.40 -9.97 -8.43
C ASP A 31 5.00 -9.42 -8.17
N VAL A 32 3.99 -10.30 -8.14
CA VAL A 32 2.60 -9.93 -7.84
C VAL A 32 2.46 -9.43 -6.40
N SER A 33 3.06 -10.08 -5.42
CA SER A 33 3.02 -9.59 -4.03
C SER A 33 3.79 -8.28 -3.83
N CYS A 34 4.91 -8.06 -4.54
CA CYS A 34 5.60 -6.77 -4.55
C CYS A 34 4.73 -5.66 -5.16
N GLU A 35 3.92 -5.98 -6.17
CA GLU A 35 2.96 -5.03 -6.74
C GLU A 35 1.87 -4.67 -5.72
N MET A 36 1.32 -5.65 -5.01
CA MET A 36 0.36 -5.42 -3.93
C MET A 36 0.94 -4.50 -2.84
N VAL A 37 2.18 -4.72 -2.44
CA VAL A 37 2.90 -3.85 -1.49
C VAL A 37 3.00 -2.43 -2.04
N ALA A 38 3.46 -2.27 -3.28
CA ALA A 38 3.64 -0.96 -3.89
C ALA A 38 2.32 -0.19 -4.03
N GLN A 39 1.25 -0.87 -4.41
CA GLN A 39 -0.10 -0.28 -4.50
C GLN A 39 -0.63 0.12 -3.12
N SER A 40 -0.44 -0.72 -2.09
CA SER A 40 -0.86 -0.43 -0.71
C SER A 40 -0.12 0.79 -0.14
N ASN A 41 1.17 0.92 -0.42
CA ASN A 41 1.98 2.06 0.02
C ASN A 41 1.70 3.35 -0.78
N SER A 42 1.07 3.24 -1.93
CA SER A 42 0.75 4.38 -2.80
C SER A 42 -0.74 4.75 -2.70
N ARG A 43 -1.43 4.86 -3.79
CA ARG A 43 -2.84 5.28 -3.87
C ARG A 43 -3.81 4.11 -4.09
N GLY A 44 -3.37 2.88 -3.80
CA GLY A 44 -4.07 1.68 -4.20
C GLY A 44 -3.93 1.40 -5.70
N GLY A 45 -4.63 0.39 -6.19
CA GLY A 45 -4.61 0.01 -7.59
C GLY A 45 -5.38 -1.26 -7.86
N MET A 46 -5.17 -1.83 -9.04
CA MET A 46 -5.80 -3.07 -9.47
C MET A 46 -4.78 -3.99 -10.13
N ILE A 47 -4.94 -5.28 -9.92
CA ILE A 47 -4.25 -6.34 -10.65
C ILE A 47 -5.31 -7.05 -11.48
N VAL A 48 -5.18 -6.97 -12.79
CA VAL A 48 -6.13 -7.55 -13.75
C VAL A 48 -5.48 -8.76 -14.40
N VAL A 49 -6.05 -9.94 -14.17
CA VAL A 49 -5.53 -11.22 -14.65
C VAL A 49 -6.35 -11.73 -15.81
N GLY A 50 -5.69 -12.18 -16.87
CA GLY A 50 -6.26 -12.60 -18.13
C GLY A 50 -5.96 -11.63 -19.27
N ILE A 51 -5.03 -10.70 -19.08
CA ILE A 51 -4.58 -9.75 -20.10
C ILE A 51 -3.05 -9.77 -20.14
N ASP A 52 -2.49 -9.96 -21.30
CA ASP A 52 -1.04 -9.88 -21.51
C ASP A 52 -0.56 -8.43 -21.35
N ASP A 53 0.40 -8.22 -20.47
CA ASP A 53 0.89 -6.89 -20.08
C ASP A 53 1.60 -6.15 -21.24
N LYS A 54 2.24 -6.90 -22.14
CA LYS A 54 3.04 -6.33 -23.24
C LYS A 54 2.20 -6.00 -24.46
N THR A 55 1.31 -6.91 -24.81
CA THR A 55 0.53 -6.82 -26.04
C THR A 55 -0.88 -6.28 -25.84
N GLY A 56 -1.37 -6.28 -24.60
CA GLY A 56 -2.76 -5.97 -24.27
C GLY A 56 -3.73 -7.04 -24.77
N ARG A 57 -3.25 -8.22 -25.21
CA ARG A 57 -4.11 -9.30 -25.68
C ARG A 57 -4.93 -9.87 -24.53
N ILE A 58 -6.23 -9.95 -24.74
CA ILE A 58 -7.15 -10.58 -23.79
C ILE A 58 -7.04 -12.09 -23.96
N ASN A 59 -6.72 -12.79 -22.87
CA ASN A 59 -6.65 -14.23 -22.76
C ASN A 59 -7.38 -14.68 -21.48
N PRO A 60 -8.73 -14.78 -21.53
CA PRO A 60 -9.53 -15.04 -20.34
C PRO A 60 -9.18 -16.37 -19.69
N LEU A 61 -9.50 -16.49 -18.41
CA LEU A 61 -9.27 -17.67 -17.59
C LEU A 61 -10.45 -18.63 -17.70
N SER A 62 -10.18 -19.93 -17.67
CA SER A 62 -11.16 -20.97 -17.42
C SER A 62 -11.64 -20.91 -15.97
N PHE A 63 -12.74 -21.57 -15.65
CA PHE A 63 -13.28 -21.64 -14.28
C PHE A 63 -12.27 -22.18 -13.26
N VAL A 64 -11.49 -23.21 -13.63
CA VAL A 64 -10.46 -23.79 -12.75
C VAL A 64 -9.34 -22.79 -12.50
N GLU A 65 -8.84 -22.12 -13.55
CA GLU A 65 -7.80 -21.10 -13.42
C GLU A 65 -8.26 -19.91 -12.56
N VAL A 66 -9.54 -19.53 -12.62
CA VAL A 66 -10.11 -18.47 -11.76
C VAL A 66 -9.99 -18.86 -10.28
N GLN A 67 -10.37 -20.09 -9.92
CA GLN A 67 -10.26 -20.57 -8.55
C GLN A 67 -8.81 -20.59 -8.06
N GLU A 68 -7.90 -21.12 -8.86
CA GLU A 68 -6.47 -21.16 -8.54
C GLU A 68 -5.90 -19.75 -8.38
N THR A 69 -6.23 -18.85 -9.31
CA THR A 69 -5.80 -17.45 -9.27
C THR A 69 -6.33 -16.72 -8.04
N THR A 70 -7.61 -16.88 -7.72
CA THR A 70 -8.24 -16.23 -6.57
C THR A 70 -7.61 -16.71 -5.26
N ASN A 71 -7.40 -18.02 -5.11
CA ASN A 71 -6.75 -18.61 -3.94
C ASN A 71 -5.31 -18.11 -3.80
N LEU A 72 -4.56 -18.07 -4.89
CA LEU A 72 -3.18 -17.59 -4.87
C LEU A 72 -3.10 -16.10 -4.53
N LEU A 73 -3.95 -15.25 -5.12
CA LEU A 73 -4.03 -13.82 -4.80
C LEU A 73 -4.38 -13.61 -3.32
N GLY A 74 -5.32 -14.38 -2.76
CA GLY A 74 -5.68 -14.35 -1.35
C GLY A 74 -4.50 -14.71 -0.44
N SER A 75 -3.77 -15.79 -0.75
CA SER A 75 -2.57 -16.19 0.00
C SER A 75 -1.47 -15.13 -0.08
N LEU A 76 -1.27 -14.52 -1.24
CA LEU A 76 -0.27 -13.44 -1.40
C LEU A 76 -0.64 -12.20 -0.58
N ALA A 77 -1.91 -11.86 -0.49
CA ALA A 77 -2.38 -10.73 0.30
C ALA A 77 -2.22 -10.95 1.81
N SER A 78 -2.42 -12.18 2.28
CA SER A 78 -2.35 -12.53 3.71
C SER A 78 -0.93 -12.87 4.18
N GLU A 79 -0.14 -13.56 3.37
CA GLU A 79 1.18 -14.09 3.76
C GLU A 79 2.35 -13.36 3.08
N GLY A 80 2.11 -12.82 1.89
CA GLY A 80 3.11 -12.13 1.09
C GLY A 80 3.30 -10.67 1.47
N VAL A 81 2.30 -10.03 2.11
CA VAL A 81 2.26 -8.61 2.46
C VAL A 81 2.14 -8.44 3.97
N VAL A 82 2.95 -7.55 4.55
CA VAL A 82 2.98 -7.25 6.00
C VAL A 82 2.87 -5.73 6.20
N PRO A 83 1.90 -5.23 6.95
CA PRO A 83 0.70 -5.92 7.45
C PRO A 83 -0.12 -6.56 6.31
N GLN A 84 -0.90 -7.59 6.63
CA GLN A 84 -1.77 -8.22 5.64
C GLN A 84 -2.76 -7.22 5.05
N ILE A 85 -3.15 -7.44 3.80
CA ILE A 85 -4.15 -6.63 3.10
C ILE A 85 -5.38 -7.45 2.75
N LEU A 86 -6.50 -6.75 2.60
CA LEU A 86 -7.72 -7.35 2.07
C LEU A 86 -7.85 -6.96 0.59
N LEU A 87 -8.05 -7.96 -0.25
CA LEU A 87 -8.36 -7.77 -1.66
C LEU A 87 -9.87 -7.78 -1.86
N ASP A 88 -10.33 -6.91 -2.74
CA ASP A 88 -11.66 -6.99 -3.30
C ASP A 88 -11.52 -7.62 -4.69
N ILE A 89 -12.04 -8.85 -4.86
CA ILE A 89 -11.86 -9.64 -6.07
C ILE A 89 -13.19 -9.75 -6.81
N GLU A 90 -13.20 -9.30 -8.05
CA GLU A 90 -14.33 -9.39 -8.96
C GLU A 90 -14.00 -10.27 -10.17
N ASN A 91 -14.98 -11.03 -10.62
CA ASN A 91 -14.91 -11.84 -11.83
C ASN A 91 -15.73 -11.20 -12.93
N VAL A 92 -15.09 -10.84 -14.03
CA VAL A 92 -15.76 -10.22 -15.18
C VAL A 92 -15.87 -11.22 -16.31
N GLN A 93 -17.10 -11.56 -16.69
CA GLN A 93 -17.37 -12.49 -17.80
C GLN A 93 -16.99 -11.85 -19.13
N MET A 94 -16.18 -12.57 -19.91
CA MET A 94 -15.75 -12.19 -21.26
C MET A 94 -16.09 -13.30 -22.25
N GLU A 95 -15.98 -13.00 -23.53
CA GLU A 95 -16.03 -14.04 -24.55
C GLU A 95 -14.82 -14.98 -24.39
N GLY A 96 -15.10 -16.27 -24.25
CA GLY A 96 -14.06 -17.30 -24.06
C GLY A 96 -13.60 -17.52 -22.62
N GLY A 97 -14.18 -16.85 -21.60
CA GLY A 97 -13.83 -17.11 -20.21
C GLY A 97 -14.01 -15.91 -19.28
N ILE A 98 -13.17 -15.80 -18.27
CA ILE A 98 -13.32 -14.85 -17.17
C ILE A 98 -12.03 -14.05 -17.01
N ILE A 99 -12.15 -12.75 -16.76
CA ILE A 99 -11.07 -11.87 -16.26
C ILE A 99 -11.23 -11.71 -14.75
N VAL A 100 -10.16 -11.92 -14.00
CA VAL A 100 -10.13 -11.69 -12.56
C VAL A 100 -9.54 -10.31 -12.29
N VAL A 101 -10.25 -9.50 -11.51
CA VAL A 101 -9.83 -8.17 -11.10
C VAL A 101 -9.66 -8.16 -9.59
N ALA A 102 -8.43 -7.96 -9.12
CA ALA A 102 -8.12 -7.81 -7.71
C ALA A 102 -7.81 -6.34 -7.40
N THR A 103 -8.68 -5.70 -6.63
CA THR A 103 -8.51 -4.32 -6.19
C THR A 103 -7.73 -4.28 -4.87
N VAL A 104 -6.61 -3.58 -4.89
CA VAL A 104 -5.78 -3.28 -3.73
C VAL A 104 -6.10 -1.87 -3.25
N LYS A 105 -6.65 -1.75 -2.05
CA LYS A 105 -6.93 -0.44 -1.45
C LYS A 105 -5.64 0.22 -0.95
N GLN A 106 -5.63 1.55 -0.93
CA GLN A 106 -4.57 2.29 -0.26
C GLN A 106 -4.51 1.87 1.21
N GLY A 107 -3.34 1.47 1.66
CA GLY A 107 -3.12 1.03 3.03
C GLY A 107 -3.15 2.20 4.02
N LYS A 108 -3.70 1.93 5.21
CA LYS A 108 -3.75 2.90 6.33
C LYS A 108 -2.56 2.79 7.27
N ASN A 109 -1.90 1.64 7.30
CA ASN A 109 -0.80 1.33 8.24
C ASN A 109 0.54 1.23 7.51
N LYS A 110 0.87 2.26 6.72
CA LYS A 110 2.15 2.30 5.97
C LYS A 110 3.33 2.48 6.93
N PRO A 111 4.50 1.93 6.59
CA PRO A 111 4.82 1.22 5.34
C PRO A 111 4.41 -0.25 5.35
N TYR A 112 3.78 -0.69 4.27
CA TYR A 112 3.61 -2.11 3.97
C TYR A 112 4.90 -2.65 3.38
N ARG A 113 5.22 -3.89 3.67
CA ARG A 113 6.42 -4.57 3.16
C ARG A 113 6.09 -5.96 2.66
N HIS A 114 6.87 -6.45 1.72
CA HIS A 114 6.85 -7.86 1.37
C HIS A 114 7.30 -8.69 2.59
N SER A 115 6.82 -9.93 2.72
CA SER A 115 7.23 -10.86 3.81
C SER A 115 8.75 -11.05 3.93
N LYS A 116 9.51 -10.77 2.87
CA LYS A 116 10.98 -10.72 2.88
C LYS A 116 11.56 -9.40 3.41
N GLY A 117 10.75 -8.51 4.00
CA GLY A 117 11.18 -7.26 4.63
C GLY A 117 11.33 -6.05 3.70
N ILE A 118 11.12 -6.20 2.39
CA ILE A 118 11.36 -5.14 1.40
C ILE A 118 10.10 -4.28 1.24
N VAL A 119 10.27 -2.95 1.35
CA VAL A 119 9.24 -1.96 1.07
C VAL A 119 9.29 -1.56 -0.40
N TRP A 120 8.12 -1.55 -1.04
CA TRP A 120 7.94 -1.13 -2.42
C TRP A 120 6.93 0.01 -2.50
N VAL A 121 7.13 0.93 -3.43
CA VAL A 121 6.20 2.03 -3.76
C VAL A 121 6.03 2.13 -5.27
N LYS A 122 4.91 2.69 -5.72
CA LYS A 122 4.71 2.97 -7.15
C LYS A 122 5.55 4.18 -7.57
N GLN A 123 6.13 4.09 -8.76
CA GLN A 123 6.81 5.18 -9.45
C GLN A 123 6.34 5.19 -10.89
N GLY A 124 5.31 6.01 -11.17
CA GLY A 124 4.61 5.92 -12.45
C GLY A 124 3.93 4.56 -12.61
N ALA A 125 4.09 3.94 -13.77
CA ALA A 125 3.59 2.59 -14.05
C ALA A 125 4.35 1.49 -13.29
N ASP A 126 5.64 1.73 -13.00
CA ASP A 126 6.52 0.77 -12.34
C ASP A 126 6.44 0.82 -10.82
N LYS A 127 7.14 -0.10 -10.18
CA LYS A 127 7.40 -0.12 -8.74
C LYS A 127 8.89 -0.03 -8.48
N ARG A 128 9.26 0.62 -7.38
CA ARG A 128 10.64 0.67 -6.91
C ARG A 128 10.74 0.26 -5.44
N LYS A 129 11.91 -0.22 -5.07
CA LYS A 129 12.25 -0.46 -3.67
C LYS A 129 12.54 0.85 -2.96
N VAL A 130 12.14 0.92 -1.70
CA VAL A 130 12.56 1.99 -0.79
C VAL A 130 13.82 1.51 -0.08
N PHE A 131 14.94 2.16 -0.36
CA PHE A 131 16.24 1.87 0.26
C PHE A 131 16.66 2.94 1.25
N ASP A 132 16.14 4.17 1.10
CA ASP A 132 16.52 5.30 1.91
C ASP A 132 15.79 5.27 3.25
N ASN A 133 16.57 5.33 4.34
CA ASN A 133 16.03 5.38 5.69
C ASN A 133 15.21 6.66 5.93
N ALA A 134 15.58 7.79 5.33
CA ALA A 134 14.82 9.04 5.47
C ALA A 134 13.42 8.90 4.85
N GLU A 135 13.29 8.24 3.70
CA GLU A 135 12.00 7.95 3.09
C GLU A 135 11.16 7.01 3.96
N LEU A 136 11.76 5.98 4.55
CA LEU A 136 11.06 5.07 5.46
C LEU A 136 10.57 5.80 6.73
N ILE A 137 11.39 6.66 7.31
CA ILE A 137 11.03 7.49 8.45
C ILE A 137 9.88 8.44 8.09
N ALA A 138 9.93 9.09 6.94
CA ALA A 138 8.86 9.95 6.46
C ALA A 138 7.53 9.18 6.34
N MET A 139 7.55 7.96 5.77
CA MET A 139 6.36 7.11 5.69
C MET A 139 5.79 6.73 7.07
N LEU A 140 6.64 6.49 8.08
CA LEU A 140 6.22 6.19 9.44
C LEU A 140 5.59 7.41 10.12
N MET A 141 6.19 8.60 9.92
CA MET A 141 5.67 9.87 10.46
C MET A 141 4.33 10.25 9.84
N GLU A 142 4.20 10.20 8.51
CA GLU A 142 2.97 10.52 7.78
C GLU A 142 1.78 9.65 8.20
N ASN A 143 2.05 8.44 8.67
CA ASN A 143 1.02 7.50 9.10
C ASN A 143 0.88 7.40 10.64
N GLY A 144 1.47 8.34 11.37
CA GLY A 144 1.36 8.43 12.83
C GLY A 144 1.95 7.23 13.58
N GLN A 145 2.84 6.45 12.95
CA GLN A 145 3.54 5.35 13.60
C GLN A 145 4.83 5.78 14.30
N MET A 146 5.30 6.99 14.00
CA MET A 146 6.44 7.62 14.65
C MET A 146 6.08 9.07 14.96
N HIS A 147 6.25 9.44 16.20
CA HIS A 147 6.05 10.80 16.71
C HIS A 147 7.39 11.37 17.14
N PRO A 148 8.04 12.21 16.33
CA PRO A 148 9.35 12.78 16.66
C PRO A 148 9.39 13.49 18.01
N ASP A 149 8.29 14.17 18.37
CA ASP A 149 8.17 14.94 19.60
C ASP A 149 8.19 14.08 20.88
N SER A 150 7.92 12.76 20.73
CA SER A 150 7.98 11.80 21.84
C SER A 150 9.31 11.05 21.92
N MET A 151 10.23 11.29 20.98
CA MET A 151 11.52 10.60 20.96
C MET A 151 12.56 11.34 21.80
N PRO A 152 13.33 10.63 22.64
CA PRO A 152 14.45 11.24 23.36
C PRO A 152 15.49 11.79 22.38
N VAL A 153 15.95 13.00 22.64
CA VAL A 153 17.09 13.56 21.90
C VAL A 153 18.37 13.01 22.52
N ASN A 154 19.15 12.24 21.75
CA ASN A 154 20.37 11.64 22.24
C ASN A 154 21.39 12.71 22.72
N GLY A 155 22.00 12.45 23.88
CA GLY A 155 22.99 13.34 24.43
C GLY A 155 22.41 14.54 25.17
N THR A 156 21.09 14.62 25.36
CA THR A 156 20.43 15.66 26.14
C THR A 156 19.89 15.11 27.45
N SER A 157 19.73 16.01 28.41
CA SER A 157 19.17 15.77 29.74
C SER A 157 18.26 16.92 30.14
N ILE A 158 17.50 16.74 31.20
CA ILE A 158 16.68 17.82 31.78
C ILE A 158 17.47 19.05 32.16
N LYS A 159 18.79 18.91 32.41
CA LYS A 159 19.69 20.01 32.75
C LYS A 159 20.01 20.94 31.61
N ASP A 160 19.76 20.46 30.36
CA ASP A 160 20.00 21.24 29.14
C ASP A 160 18.79 22.12 28.79
N LEU A 161 17.69 21.96 29.52
CA LEU A 161 16.51 22.82 29.40
C LEU A 161 16.69 24.12 30.15
N ASP A 162 16.39 25.24 29.48
CA ASP A 162 16.28 26.55 30.15
C ASP A 162 15.05 26.54 31.07
N GLU A 163 15.30 26.61 32.40
CA GLU A 163 14.26 26.52 33.41
C GLU A 163 13.22 27.65 33.28
N ASN A 164 13.62 28.86 32.91
CA ASN A 164 12.73 29.99 32.78
C ASN A 164 11.81 29.82 31.58
N THR A 165 12.37 29.39 30.46
CA THR A 165 11.61 29.08 29.24
C THR A 165 10.62 27.94 29.46
N LEU A 166 11.06 26.85 30.11
CA LEU A 166 10.20 25.74 30.48
C LEU A 166 9.06 26.14 31.39
N ARG A 167 9.38 26.90 32.47
CA ARG A 167 8.38 27.42 33.40
C ARG A 167 7.37 28.33 32.71
N TYR A 168 7.83 29.24 31.85
CA TYR A 168 6.96 30.10 31.06
C TYR A 168 6.00 29.30 30.15
N TYR A 169 6.54 28.29 29.46
CA TYR A 169 5.74 27.41 28.61
C TYR A 169 4.67 26.66 29.41
N LEU A 170 5.05 26.02 30.50
CA LEU A 170 4.14 25.26 31.34
C LEU A 170 3.02 26.13 31.94
N LEU A 171 3.32 27.33 32.40
CA LEU A 171 2.34 28.21 33.05
C LEU A 171 1.43 28.94 32.07
N ASN A 172 1.94 29.33 30.90
CA ASN A 172 1.24 30.25 30.03
C ASN A 172 0.77 29.62 28.70
N ARG A 173 1.52 28.64 28.19
CA ARG A 173 1.22 28.00 26.89
C ARG A 173 0.57 26.65 27.06
N PHE A 174 1.21 25.77 27.79
CA PHE A 174 0.68 24.42 27.99
C PHE A 174 -0.70 24.44 28.64
N ARG A 175 -0.90 25.25 29.68
CA ARG A 175 -2.21 25.41 30.33
C ARG A 175 -3.29 25.89 29.36
N SER A 176 -2.99 26.89 28.52
CA SER A 176 -3.95 27.41 27.53
C SER A 176 -4.28 26.39 26.45
N ASP A 177 -3.31 25.59 26.00
CA ASP A 177 -3.50 24.55 25.01
C ASP A 177 -4.29 23.37 25.59
N PHE A 178 -4.07 23.05 26.85
CA PHE A 178 -4.81 22.04 27.60
C PHE A 178 -6.27 22.42 27.82
N GLU A 179 -6.54 23.68 28.19
CA GLU A 179 -7.91 24.19 28.34
C GLU A 179 -8.65 24.25 27.00
N ARG A 180 -7.97 24.58 25.88
CA ARG A 180 -8.57 24.56 24.54
C ARG A 180 -8.97 23.18 24.06
N GLN A 181 -8.24 22.15 24.46
CA GLN A 181 -8.51 20.77 24.07
C GLN A 181 -9.57 20.11 24.96
N GLN A 182 -10.11 20.79 25.95
CA GLN A 182 -11.10 20.26 26.93
C GLN A 182 -10.71 18.91 27.53
N LEU A 183 -9.40 18.68 27.70
CA LEU A 183 -8.91 17.45 28.32
C LEU A 183 -9.12 17.55 29.84
N PRO A 184 -9.61 16.48 30.50
CA PRO A 184 -9.71 16.47 31.96
C PRO A 184 -8.31 16.51 32.59
N ILE A 185 -8.19 17.28 33.66
CA ILE A 185 -6.96 17.38 34.49
C ILE A 185 -6.79 16.11 35.29
#